data_ed9dceafceb1a576162994591a7642cb
#
_entry.id   ed9dceafceb1a576162994591a7642cb
#
_cell.length_a   1.000
_cell.length_b   1.000
_cell.length_c   1.000
_cell.angle_alpha   90.00
_cell.angle_beta   90.00
_cell.angle_gamma   90.00
#
_symmetry.space_group_name_H-M   'P 1'
#
loop_
_entity.id
_entity.type
_entity.pdbx_description
1 polymer ?
#
loop_
_entity_poly.entity_id
_entity_poly.type
_entity_poly.pdbx_seq_one_letter_code
_entity_poly.pdbx_strand_id
1 'polypeptide(L)'
;MKEIIQKTLLKNGLYAGGILAAYFLVLYLTGVNFFTFSFVSFIVEATVVLIFMFMSISQVRKMTEEKKINFGHAIILSGGVMLIGLFCYQAMKLLVLFVIDPAYNEVCIDEIYFKSIQAIKEYPQYADKMGNPEDIKKLLLIENNLMQFAIFLGKSIIVGALVALVAKKKDKPEDSLIAQ
;
A
#
# COMPACT_ATOMS: atom_id res chain seq x y z
N MET A 1 -20.05 5.06 -18.24
CA MET A 1 -19.55 4.15 -17.19
C MET A 1 -18.03 3.97 -17.23
N LYS A 2 -17.44 3.41 -18.31
CA LYS A 2 -15.99 3.13 -18.41
C LYS A 2 -15.13 4.37 -18.14
N GLU A 3 -15.45 5.51 -18.72
CA GLU A 3 -14.72 6.76 -18.55
C GLU A 3 -14.78 7.29 -17.10
N ILE A 4 -15.94 7.20 -16.46
CA ILE A 4 -16.12 7.60 -15.05
C ILE A 4 -15.23 6.74 -14.15
N ILE A 5 -15.20 5.42 -14.39
CA ILE A 5 -14.36 4.48 -13.65
C ILE A 5 -12.89 4.84 -13.81
N GLN A 6 -12.40 5.02 -15.04
CA GLN A 6 -11.00 5.37 -15.31
C GLN A 6 -10.61 6.70 -14.65
N LYS A 7 -11.42 7.74 -14.79
CA LYS A 7 -11.16 9.05 -14.21
C LYS A 7 -11.13 9.00 -12.67
N THR A 8 -12.08 8.30 -12.05
CA THR A 8 -12.14 8.15 -10.59
C THR A 8 -10.97 7.35 -10.07
N LEU A 9 -10.61 6.25 -10.74
CA LEU A 9 -9.49 5.39 -10.42
C LEU A 9 -8.15 6.15 -10.46
N LEU A 10 -7.86 6.85 -11.55
CA LEU A 10 -6.65 7.64 -11.71
C LEU A 10 -6.57 8.74 -10.65
N LYS A 11 -7.65 9.52 -10.48
CA LYS A 11 -7.70 10.61 -9.50
C LYS A 11 -7.41 10.10 -8.08
N ASN A 12 -8.14 9.10 -7.62
CA ASN A 12 -8.03 8.62 -6.25
C ASN A 12 -6.75 7.82 -6.03
N GLY A 13 -6.26 7.07 -7.03
CA GLY A 13 -4.98 6.39 -6.97
C GLY A 13 -3.81 7.37 -6.86
N LEU A 14 -3.82 8.45 -7.65
CA LEU A 14 -2.79 9.50 -7.56
C LEU A 14 -2.85 10.25 -6.23
N TYR A 15 -4.04 10.53 -5.69
CA TYR A 15 -4.14 11.15 -4.36
C TYR A 15 -3.62 10.23 -3.25
N ALA A 16 -3.99 8.95 -3.27
CA ALA A 16 -3.46 7.97 -2.32
C ALA A 16 -1.93 7.90 -2.41
N GLY A 17 -1.39 7.76 -3.63
CA GLY A 17 0.04 7.71 -3.88
C GLY A 17 0.77 8.99 -3.49
N GLY A 18 0.21 10.16 -3.77
CA GLY A 18 0.76 11.45 -3.36
C GLY A 18 0.84 11.62 -1.84
N ILE A 19 -0.20 11.18 -1.10
CA ILE A 19 -0.19 11.21 0.36
C ILE A 19 0.88 10.25 0.91
N LEU A 20 0.99 9.03 0.37
CA LEU A 20 2.00 8.07 0.80
C LEU A 20 3.42 8.53 0.45
N ALA A 21 3.63 9.11 -0.73
CA ALA A 21 4.89 9.69 -1.12
C ALA A 21 5.30 10.86 -0.21
N ALA A 22 4.36 11.74 0.13
CA ALA A 22 4.58 12.83 1.08
C ALA A 22 4.91 12.29 2.48
N TYR A 23 4.22 11.27 2.95
CA TYR A 23 4.52 10.59 4.21
C TYR A 23 5.97 10.07 4.24
N PHE A 24 6.40 9.37 3.18
CA PHE A 24 7.77 8.88 3.09
C PHE A 24 8.79 10.03 3.08
N LEU A 25 8.52 11.12 2.33
CA LEU A 25 9.40 12.29 2.31
C LEU A 25 9.52 12.95 3.68
N VAL A 26 8.45 12.98 4.48
CA VAL A 26 8.52 13.48 5.86
C VAL A 26 9.46 12.61 6.70
N LEU A 27 9.35 11.28 6.62
CA LEU A 27 10.28 10.38 7.34
C LEU A 27 11.72 10.61 6.90
N TYR A 28 11.98 10.72 5.61
CA TYR A 28 13.29 11.00 5.05
C TYR A 28 13.85 12.34 5.56
N LEU A 29 13.10 13.44 5.43
CA LEU A 29 13.53 14.78 5.83
C LEU A 29 13.75 14.94 7.35
N THR A 30 13.06 14.14 8.15
CA THR A 30 13.24 14.11 9.61
C THR A 30 14.37 13.18 10.05
N GLY A 31 15.03 12.48 9.12
CA GLY A 31 16.09 11.52 9.41
C GLY A 31 15.62 10.27 10.13
N VAL A 32 14.31 10.00 10.12
CA VAL A 32 13.73 8.82 10.75
C VAL A 32 13.96 7.60 9.89
N ASN A 33 14.58 6.57 10.45
CA ASN A 33 14.77 5.30 9.76
C ASN A 33 13.41 4.62 9.47
N PHE A 34 12.98 4.66 8.22
CA PHE A 34 11.68 4.15 7.80
C PHE A 34 11.54 2.62 7.96
N PHE A 35 12.64 1.86 7.94
CA PHE A 35 12.60 0.42 8.20
C PHE A 35 12.28 0.13 9.68
N THR A 36 12.79 0.94 10.62
CA THR A 36 12.46 0.82 12.04
C THR A 36 10.96 1.06 12.28
N PHE A 37 10.37 1.99 11.51
CA PHE A 37 8.94 2.29 11.56
C PHE A 37 8.10 1.47 10.58
N SER A 38 8.60 0.35 10.08
CA SER A 38 7.93 -0.47 9.05
C SER A 38 6.51 -0.89 9.42
N PHE A 39 6.25 -1.23 10.69
CA PHE A 39 4.90 -1.58 11.15
C PHE A 39 3.95 -0.38 11.15
N VAL A 40 4.41 0.78 11.62
CA VAL A 40 3.60 2.02 11.59
C VAL A 40 3.35 2.44 10.14
N SER A 41 4.39 2.39 9.29
CA SER A 41 4.27 2.68 7.86
C SER A 41 3.25 1.76 7.19
N PHE A 42 3.26 0.46 7.50
CA PHE A 42 2.27 -0.48 6.99
C PHE A 42 0.84 -0.10 7.39
N ILE A 43 0.62 0.32 8.65
CA ILE A 43 -0.71 0.78 9.11
C ILE A 43 -1.14 2.03 8.34
N VAL A 44 -0.24 3.01 8.17
CA VAL A 44 -0.52 4.24 7.42
C VAL A 44 -0.84 3.93 5.96
N GLU A 45 -0.02 3.10 5.31
CA GLU A 45 -0.22 2.67 3.92
C GLU A 45 -1.57 1.97 3.75
N ALA A 46 -1.86 0.98 4.58
CA ALA A 46 -3.12 0.24 4.54
C ALA A 46 -4.32 1.17 4.76
N THR A 47 -4.24 2.08 5.74
CA THR A 47 -5.33 3.00 6.06
C THR A 47 -5.61 3.96 4.90
N VAL A 48 -4.59 4.62 4.37
CA VAL A 48 -4.72 5.56 3.25
C VAL A 48 -5.31 4.84 2.04
N VAL A 49 -4.74 3.70 1.65
CA VAL A 49 -5.21 2.94 0.49
C VAL A 49 -6.66 2.49 0.67
N LEU A 50 -7.03 1.93 1.81
CA LEU A 50 -8.41 1.49 2.08
C LEU A 50 -9.40 2.63 2.01
N ILE A 51 -9.10 3.80 2.59
CA ILE A 51 -9.96 4.98 2.51
C ILE A 51 -10.24 5.34 1.04
N PHE A 52 -9.21 5.44 0.21
CA PHE A 52 -9.38 5.81 -1.20
C PHE A 52 -10.06 4.72 -2.03
N MET A 53 -9.87 3.43 -1.72
CA MET A 53 -10.60 2.33 -2.35
C MET A 53 -12.11 2.44 -2.09
N PHE A 54 -12.52 2.60 -0.82
CA PHE A 54 -13.94 2.76 -0.47
C PHE A 54 -14.53 4.06 -1.03
N MET A 55 -13.78 5.15 -1.00
CA MET A 55 -14.18 6.43 -1.54
C MET A 55 -14.42 6.34 -3.06
N SER A 56 -13.57 5.62 -3.79
CA SER A 56 -13.70 5.42 -5.24
C SER A 56 -14.98 4.66 -5.59
N ILE A 57 -15.25 3.55 -4.89
CA ILE A 57 -16.48 2.77 -5.09
C ILE A 57 -17.71 3.63 -4.78
N SER A 58 -17.68 4.37 -3.67
CA SER A 58 -18.77 5.25 -3.26
C SER A 58 -19.03 6.38 -4.26
N GLN A 59 -17.97 7.01 -4.81
CA GLN A 59 -18.08 8.06 -5.82
C GLN A 59 -18.73 7.56 -7.10
N VAL A 60 -18.24 6.44 -7.66
CA VAL A 60 -18.81 5.87 -8.88
C VAL A 60 -20.25 5.42 -8.67
N ARG A 61 -20.57 4.82 -7.51
CA ARG A 61 -21.95 4.46 -7.16
C ARG A 61 -22.91 5.66 -7.16
N LYS A 62 -22.46 6.81 -6.63
CA LYS A 62 -23.28 8.04 -6.63
C LYS A 62 -23.50 8.62 -8.02
N MET A 63 -22.59 8.36 -8.97
CA MET A 63 -22.64 8.84 -10.35
C MET A 63 -23.43 7.92 -11.28
N THR A 64 -23.83 6.72 -10.82
CA THR A 64 -24.66 5.81 -11.59
C THR A 64 -26.13 6.02 -11.26
N GLU A 65 -27.01 6.02 -12.28
CA GLU A 65 -28.45 6.25 -12.14
C GLU A 65 -29.09 5.25 -11.16
N GLU A 66 -28.69 3.99 -11.24
CA GLU A 66 -29.20 2.92 -10.37
C GLU A 66 -28.56 2.92 -8.97
N LYS A 67 -27.59 3.81 -8.69
CA LYS A 67 -26.81 3.84 -7.45
C LYS A 67 -26.14 2.49 -7.12
N LYS A 68 -25.98 1.63 -8.13
CA LYS A 68 -25.37 0.31 -8.03
C LYS A 68 -24.09 0.24 -8.85
N ILE A 69 -23.15 -0.59 -8.43
CA ILE A 69 -21.93 -0.88 -9.15
C ILE A 69 -21.78 -2.39 -9.32
N ASN A 70 -21.42 -2.82 -10.51
CA ASN A 70 -21.11 -4.22 -10.77
C ASN A 70 -19.86 -4.63 -9.99
N PHE A 71 -19.86 -5.85 -9.45
CA PHE A 71 -18.74 -6.41 -8.67
C PHE A 71 -17.41 -6.34 -9.42
N GLY A 72 -17.37 -6.66 -10.71
CA GLY A 72 -16.16 -6.53 -11.53
C GLY A 72 -15.63 -5.09 -11.61
N HIS A 73 -16.51 -4.10 -11.74
CA HIS A 73 -16.12 -2.68 -11.72
C HIS A 73 -15.62 -2.25 -10.33
N ALA A 74 -16.20 -2.80 -9.26
CA ALA A 74 -15.73 -2.52 -7.90
C ALA A 74 -14.32 -3.07 -7.66
N ILE A 75 -14.01 -4.28 -8.17
CA ILE A 75 -12.64 -4.85 -8.11
C ILE A 75 -11.65 -3.98 -8.90
N ILE A 76 -12.00 -3.57 -10.12
CA ILE A 76 -11.15 -2.72 -10.96
C ILE A 76 -10.86 -1.38 -10.25
N LEU A 77 -11.87 -0.76 -9.64
CA LEU A 77 -11.69 0.49 -8.91
C LEU A 77 -10.80 0.31 -7.69
N SER A 78 -11.12 -0.65 -6.83
CA SER A 78 -10.36 -0.86 -5.59
C SER A 78 -8.95 -1.34 -5.87
N GLY A 79 -8.77 -2.40 -6.65
CA GLY A 79 -7.46 -2.92 -7.02
C GLY A 79 -6.62 -1.91 -7.78
N GLY A 80 -7.22 -1.17 -8.71
CA GLY A 80 -6.52 -0.14 -9.47
C GLY A 80 -6.09 1.06 -8.64
N VAL A 81 -6.90 1.52 -7.68
CA VAL A 81 -6.50 2.59 -6.74
C VAL A 81 -5.31 2.15 -5.91
N MET A 82 -5.34 0.95 -5.36
CA MET A 82 -4.22 0.38 -4.61
C MET A 82 -2.97 0.28 -5.48
N LEU A 83 -3.10 -0.23 -6.70
CA LEU A 83 -1.99 -0.40 -7.63
C LEU A 83 -1.32 0.94 -7.96
N ILE A 84 -2.09 1.96 -8.34
CA ILE A 84 -1.56 3.29 -8.67
C ILE A 84 -0.97 3.96 -7.43
N GLY A 85 -1.65 3.88 -6.28
CA GLY A 85 -1.20 4.47 -5.03
C GLY A 85 0.14 3.91 -4.58
N LEU A 86 0.26 2.58 -4.55
CA LEU A 86 1.50 1.91 -4.18
C LEU A 86 2.61 2.09 -5.23
N PHE A 87 2.25 2.19 -6.52
CA PHE A 87 3.24 2.48 -7.55
C PHE A 87 3.89 3.85 -7.34
N CYS A 88 3.09 4.91 -7.12
CA CYS A 88 3.61 6.25 -6.86
C CYS A 88 4.48 6.28 -5.60
N TYR A 89 4.02 5.63 -4.53
CA TYR A 89 4.76 5.50 -3.28
C TYR A 89 6.12 4.80 -3.48
N GLN A 90 6.11 3.64 -4.13
CA GLN A 90 7.33 2.86 -4.36
C GLN A 90 8.28 3.57 -5.31
N ALA A 91 7.77 4.25 -6.35
CA ALA A 91 8.59 5.05 -7.24
C ALA A 91 9.32 6.17 -6.49
N MET A 92 8.63 6.89 -5.59
CA MET A 92 9.25 7.92 -4.75
C MET A 92 10.30 7.32 -3.83
N LYS A 93 10.00 6.19 -3.20
CA LYS A 93 10.92 5.49 -2.31
C LYS A 93 12.19 5.05 -3.03
N LEU A 94 12.06 4.42 -4.20
CA LEU A 94 13.21 4.02 -5.01
C LEU A 94 14.04 5.23 -5.47
N LEU A 95 13.36 6.31 -5.88
CA LEU A 95 14.03 7.54 -6.29
C LEU A 95 14.90 8.11 -5.16
N VAL A 96 14.37 8.20 -3.94
CA VAL A 96 15.14 8.73 -2.80
C VAL A 96 16.26 7.78 -2.43
N LEU A 97 15.99 6.49 -2.24
CA LEU A 97 16.95 5.53 -1.68
C LEU A 97 18.07 5.13 -2.64
N PHE A 98 17.87 5.22 -3.94
CA PHE A 98 18.85 4.76 -4.92
C PHE A 98 19.38 5.85 -5.85
N VAL A 99 18.72 7.01 -5.92
CA VAL A 99 19.12 8.09 -6.85
C VAL A 99 19.47 9.36 -6.12
N ILE A 100 18.59 9.84 -5.22
CA ILE A 100 18.80 11.14 -4.55
C ILE A 100 19.79 11.02 -3.41
N ASP A 101 19.61 10.03 -2.52
CA ASP A 101 20.44 9.87 -1.33
C ASP A 101 20.68 8.37 -1.01
N PRO A 102 21.57 7.71 -1.76
CA PRO A 102 21.95 6.32 -1.47
C PRO A 102 22.59 6.15 -0.08
N ALA A 103 23.29 7.18 0.41
CA ALA A 103 23.92 7.14 1.73
C ALA A 103 22.88 7.01 2.86
N TYR A 104 21.73 7.66 2.73
CA TYR A 104 20.63 7.48 3.68
C TYR A 104 20.13 6.03 3.70
N ASN A 105 20.06 5.37 2.55
CA ASN A 105 19.69 3.96 2.48
C ASN A 105 20.69 3.07 3.23
N GLU A 106 21.99 3.27 3.02
CA GLU A 106 23.07 2.54 3.70
C GLU A 106 22.98 2.72 5.22
N VAL A 107 22.87 3.98 5.69
CA VAL A 107 22.74 4.29 7.12
C VAL A 107 21.54 3.60 7.75
N CYS A 108 20.38 3.63 7.07
CA CYS A 108 19.17 2.99 7.56
C CYS A 108 19.31 1.47 7.67
N ILE A 109 19.94 0.83 6.70
CA ILE A 109 20.15 -0.62 6.68
C ILE A 109 21.18 -1.04 7.72
N ASP A 110 22.30 -0.30 7.85
CA ASP A 110 23.31 -0.59 8.85
C ASP A 110 22.76 -0.49 10.28
N GLU A 111 21.92 0.51 10.55
CA GLU A 111 21.28 0.63 11.87
C GLU A 111 20.43 -0.61 12.21
N ILE A 112 19.67 -1.14 11.26
CA ILE A 112 18.86 -2.35 11.47
C ILE A 112 19.75 -3.58 11.63
N TYR A 113 20.79 -3.67 10.81
CA TYR A 113 21.77 -4.75 10.88
C TYR A 113 22.40 -4.83 12.27
N PHE A 114 22.89 -3.70 12.80
CA PHE A 114 23.46 -3.63 14.15
C PHE A 114 22.44 -3.96 15.25
N LYS A 115 21.21 -3.42 15.15
CA LYS A 115 20.12 -3.75 16.08
C LYS A 115 19.78 -5.25 16.06
N SER A 116 19.79 -5.88 14.90
CA SER A 116 19.53 -7.31 14.76
C SER A 116 20.63 -8.16 15.43
N ILE A 117 21.89 -7.79 15.24
CA ILE A 117 23.02 -8.47 15.91
C ILE A 117 22.91 -8.31 17.43
N GLN A 118 22.59 -7.11 17.90
CA GLN A 118 22.42 -6.85 19.33
C GLN A 118 21.27 -7.67 19.90
N ALA A 119 20.13 -7.72 19.23
CA ALA A 119 18.98 -8.51 19.66
C ALA A 119 19.29 -10.02 19.74
N ILE A 120 20.07 -10.57 18.79
CA ILE A 120 20.51 -11.97 18.82
C ILE A 120 21.45 -12.23 20.02
N LYS A 121 22.34 -11.28 20.35
CA LYS A 121 23.21 -11.40 21.52
C LYS A 121 22.45 -11.34 22.84
N GLU A 122 21.44 -10.49 22.94
CA GLU A 122 20.60 -10.33 24.13
C GLU A 122 19.62 -11.50 24.32
N TYR A 123 19.15 -12.09 23.21
CA TYR A 123 18.14 -13.15 23.21
C TYR A 123 18.55 -14.35 22.35
N PRO A 124 19.65 -15.08 22.71
CA PRO A 124 20.20 -16.16 21.89
C PRO A 124 19.23 -17.32 21.66
N GLN A 125 18.27 -17.54 22.56
CA GLN A 125 17.21 -18.55 22.42
C GLN A 125 16.25 -18.28 21.25
N TYR A 126 16.25 -17.07 20.69
CA TYR A 126 15.42 -16.70 19.54
C TYR A 126 16.24 -16.50 18.25
N ALA A 127 17.56 -16.75 18.28
CA ALA A 127 18.43 -16.53 17.13
C ALA A 127 17.92 -17.21 15.85
N ASP A 128 17.50 -18.46 15.95
CA ASP A 128 16.97 -19.23 14.80
C ASP A 128 15.67 -18.64 14.21
N LYS A 129 14.92 -17.87 15.02
CA LYS A 129 13.67 -17.23 14.58
C LYS A 129 13.89 -15.84 14.02
N MET A 130 14.99 -15.18 14.37
CA MET A 130 15.32 -13.82 13.92
C MET A 130 15.87 -13.78 12.50
N GLY A 131 16.26 -14.91 11.94
CA GLY A 131 16.88 -15.00 10.62
C GLY A 131 18.35 -14.55 10.64
N ASN A 132 18.98 -14.61 9.46
CA ASN A 132 20.37 -14.20 9.32
C ASN A 132 20.46 -12.68 9.15
N PRO A 133 21.18 -11.93 10.02
CA PRO A 133 21.37 -10.49 9.87
C PRO A 133 21.95 -10.08 8.50
N GLU A 134 22.79 -10.93 7.89
CA GLU A 134 23.34 -10.64 6.55
C GLU A 134 22.27 -10.53 5.46
N ASP A 135 21.08 -11.15 5.66
CA ASP A 135 19.98 -11.01 4.71
C ASP A 135 19.40 -9.59 4.70
N ILE A 136 19.59 -8.83 5.79
CA ILE A 136 19.17 -7.41 5.87
C ILE A 136 19.94 -6.57 4.85
N LYS A 137 21.21 -6.87 4.62
CA LYS A 137 22.02 -6.15 3.62
C LYS A 137 21.53 -6.34 2.19
N LYS A 138 20.80 -7.44 1.92
CA LYS A 138 20.17 -7.65 0.61
C LYS A 138 19.10 -6.61 0.29
N LEU A 139 18.57 -5.89 1.30
CA LEU A 139 17.64 -4.78 1.10
C LEU A 139 18.28 -3.57 0.41
N LEU A 140 19.62 -3.48 0.41
CA LEU A 140 20.35 -2.50 -0.38
C LEU A 140 20.27 -2.78 -1.89
N LEU A 141 19.91 -4.01 -2.28
CA LEU A 141 19.83 -4.39 -3.69
C LEU A 141 18.51 -3.90 -4.29
N ILE A 142 18.61 -3.14 -5.37
CA ILE A 142 17.44 -2.65 -6.09
C ILE A 142 16.54 -3.80 -6.59
N GLU A 143 17.14 -4.94 -6.95
CA GLU A 143 16.45 -6.14 -7.42
C GLU A 143 15.45 -6.68 -6.39
N ASN A 144 15.84 -6.70 -5.10
CA ASN A 144 14.95 -7.12 -4.02
C ASN A 144 13.79 -6.15 -3.80
N ASN A 145 14.04 -4.86 -3.96
CA ASN A 145 12.98 -3.85 -3.88
C ASN A 145 11.99 -3.97 -5.05
N LEU A 146 12.47 -4.25 -6.25
CA LEU A 146 11.63 -4.50 -7.43
C LEU A 146 10.83 -5.80 -7.28
N MET A 147 11.43 -6.86 -6.75
CA MET A 147 10.73 -8.12 -6.47
C MET A 147 9.61 -7.94 -5.45
N GLN A 148 9.87 -7.21 -4.36
CA GLN A 148 8.82 -6.87 -3.40
C GLN A 148 7.68 -6.08 -4.05
N PHE A 149 8.00 -5.12 -4.93
CA PHE A 149 7.00 -4.40 -5.68
C PHE A 149 6.12 -5.33 -6.54
N ALA A 150 6.71 -6.30 -7.24
CA ALA A 150 5.95 -7.29 -8.01
C ALA A 150 4.99 -8.11 -7.12
N ILE A 151 5.42 -8.49 -5.90
CA ILE A 151 4.56 -9.16 -4.92
C ILE A 151 3.38 -8.25 -4.50
N PHE A 152 3.62 -6.95 -4.31
CA PHE A 152 2.56 -5.99 -4.00
C PHE A 152 1.52 -5.87 -5.12
N LEU A 153 1.92 -5.94 -6.39
CA LEU A 153 0.99 -5.96 -7.52
C LEU A 153 0.01 -7.15 -7.43
N GLY A 154 0.53 -8.34 -7.13
CA GLY A 154 -0.31 -9.52 -6.91
C GLY A 154 -1.29 -9.36 -5.73
N LYS A 155 -0.81 -8.82 -4.61
CA LYS A 155 -1.65 -8.55 -3.43
C LYS A 155 -2.76 -7.54 -3.70
N SER A 156 -2.55 -6.55 -4.58
CA SER A 156 -3.55 -5.52 -4.89
C SER A 156 -4.84 -6.11 -5.48
N ILE A 157 -4.74 -7.18 -6.24
CA ILE A 157 -5.90 -7.86 -6.82
C ILE A 157 -6.73 -8.54 -5.73
N ILE A 158 -6.07 -9.25 -4.81
CA ILE A 158 -6.72 -9.96 -3.71
C ILE A 158 -7.41 -8.98 -2.77
N VAL A 159 -6.69 -7.95 -2.32
CA VAL A 159 -7.25 -6.91 -1.43
C VAL A 159 -8.37 -6.15 -2.13
N GLY A 160 -8.22 -5.84 -3.42
CA GLY A 160 -9.25 -5.22 -4.23
C GLY A 160 -10.55 -6.04 -4.28
N ALA A 161 -10.44 -7.37 -4.45
CA ALA A 161 -11.57 -8.27 -4.43
C ALA A 161 -12.28 -8.31 -3.06
N LEU A 162 -11.50 -8.34 -1.95
CA LEU A 162 -12.05 -8.32 -0.59
C LEU A 162 -12.81 -7.02 -0.30
N VAL A 163 -12.23 -5.87 -0.67
CA VAL A 163 -12.90 -4.57 -0.50
C VAL A 163 -14.18 -4.49 -1.33
N ALA A 164 -14.15 -5.00 -2.58
CA ALA A 164 -15.33 -5.04 -3.44
C ALA A 164 -16.46 -5.91 -2.85
N LEU A 165 -16.12 -7.05 -2.23
CA LEU A 165 -17.09 -7.92 -1.53
C LEU A 165 -17.75 -7.21 -0.35
N VAL A 166 -16.95 -6.51 0.48
CA VAL A 166 -17.47 -5.75 1.63
C VAL A 166 -18.35 -4.59 1.16
N ALA A 167 -17.93 -3.88 0.11
CA ALA A 167 -18.68 -2.77 -0.43
C ALA A 167 -20.03 -3.22 -1.05
N LYS A 168 -20.09 -4.41 -1.65
CA LYS A 168 -21.32 -4.98 -2.24
C LYS A 168 -22.38 -5.33 -1.18
N LYS A 169 -22.00 -5.79 0.01
CA LYS A 169 -22.94 -6.17 1.08
C LYS A 169 -23.86 -5.04 1.57
N LYS A 170 -23.57 -3.79 1.21
CA LYS A 170 -24.42 -2.63 1.55
C LYS A 170 -25.63 -2.43 0.64
N ASP A 171 -25.75 -3.20 -0.43
CA ASP A 171 -26.95 -3.18 -1.27
C ASP A 171 -28.02 -4.10 -0.64
N LYS A 172 -28.62 -3.69 0.49
CA LYS A 172 -29.81 -4.36 1.04
C LYS A 172 -30.99 -4.14 0.08
N PRO A 173 -31.77 -5.18 -0.21
CA PRO A 173 -33.04 -5.03 -0.92
C PRO A 173 -34.08 -4.47 0.07
N GLU A 174 -34.13 -3.17 0.27
CA GLU A 174 -35.21 -2.53 1.03
C GLU A 174 -36.45 -2.18 0.18
N ASP A 175 -36.39 -2.37 -1.14
CA ASP A 175 -37.47 -1.94 -2.05
C ASP A 175 -38.37 -3.06 -2.58
N SER A 176 -38.25 -4.32 -2.10
CA SER A 176 -39.13 -5.38 -2.59
C SER A 176 -40.36 -5.70 -1.71
N LEU A 177 -40.57 -4.96 -0.61
CA LEU A 177 -41.67 -5.20 0.32
C LEU A 177 -42.80 -4.16 0.28
N ILE A 178 -42.77 -3.18 -0.64
CA ILE A 178 -43.83 -2.15 -0.77
C ILE A 178 -44.61 -2.28 -2.10
N ALA A 179 -44.43 -3.36 -2.83
CA ALA A 179 -45.19 -3.64 -4.04
C ALA A 179 -45.94 -4.95 -3.92
N GLN A 180 -46.82 -5.08 -2.91
CA GLN A 180 -47.95 -6.01 -2.88
C GLN A 180 -49.17 -5.33 -2.31
#